data_796cba21919e763808d98ce3d8ec4542
#
_entry.id   796cba21919e763808d98ce3d8ec4542
#
_cell.length_a   1.000
_cell.length_b   1.000
_cell.length_c   1.000
_cell.angle_alpha   90.00
_cell.angle_beta   90.00
_cell.angle_gamma   90.00
#
_symmetry.space_group_name_H-M   'P 1'
#
loop_
_entity.id
_entity.type
_entity.pdbx_description
1 polymer ?
#
loop_
_entity_poly.entity_id
_entity_poly.type
_entity_poly.pdbx_seq_one_letter_code
_entity_poly.pdbx_strand_id
1 'polypeptide(L)'
;MRPDSVPAAKPYHLQRVDDFKKRIGNEYLTLSCRESNIAPDTLVMLDKQYVQELNASNPAWTVLFERAVTQSLIKQYTNSVSTYSSAIELNPSNPFLYLNRSTTRAEMIDFISSIDNSYQRITIDSDPANRLNNNSKRTYSYDEAVADLNKAVKLFPDFAYAYYNRANLLALSGSLPEAFEDYTKAISLNPAFAEAYYNRGIIQLCMKDTRKGGLDLSKAGELGITEAYEVLKRYASLDN
;
A
#
# COMPACT_ATOMS: atom_id res chain seq x y z
N MET A 1 -4.61 -14.22 -41.98
CA MET A 1 -5.31 -14.67 -40.79
C MET A 1 -4.49 -14.16 -39.59
N ARG A 2 -5.00 -13.17 -38.88
CA ARG A 2 -4.39 -12.74 -37.62
C ARG A 2 -4.64 -13.86 -36.61
N PRO A 3 -3.67 -14.26 -35.79
CA PRO A 3 -3.96 -15.14 -34.67
C PRO A 3 -4.95 -14.41 -33.78
N ASP A 4 -6.02 -15.10 -33.40
CA ASP A 4 -7.07 -14.63 -32.53
C ASP A 4 -6.44 -13.98 -31.30
N SER A 5 -6.65 -12.66 -31.21
CA SER A 5 -6.30 -11.92 -30.01
C SER A 5 -7.20 -12.44 -28.88
N VAL A 6 -6.69 -13.37 -28.11
CA VAL A 6 -7.21 -13.60 -26.77
C VAL A 6 -7.19 -12.21 -26.10
N PRO A 7 -8.35 -11.64 -25.74
CA PRO A 7 -8.34 -10.36 -25.06
C PRO A 7 -7.45 -10.55 -23.83
N ALA A 8 -6.36 -9.74 -23.79
CA ALA A 8 -5.43 -9.81 -22.68
C ALA A 8 -6.27 -9.66 -21.41
N ALA A 9 -6.33 -10.72 -20.61
CA ALA A 9 -7.08 -10.69 -19.38
C ALA A 9 -6.55 -9.50 -18.59
N LYS A 10 -7.41 -8.51 -18.30
CA LYS A 10 -7.03 -7.36 -17.49
C LYS A 10 -6.35 -7.90 -16.22
N PRO A 11 -5.20 -7.34 -15.82
CA PRO A 11 -4.56 -7.72 -14.56
C PRO A 11 -5.61 -7.72 -13.43
N TYR A 12 -5.53 -8.69 -12.54
CA TYR A 12 -6.53 -8.96 -11.51
C TYR A 12 -6.96 -7.70 -10.70
N HIS A 13 -6.01 -6.82 -10.39
CA HIS A 13 -6.29 -5.54 -9.72
C HIS A 13 -7.08 -4.55 -10.58
N LEU A 14 -6.97 -4.61 -11.92
CA LEU A 14 -7.76 -3.76 -12.82
C LEU A 14 -9.19 -4.30 -12.97
N GLN A 15 -9.38 -5.61 -12.96
CA GLN A 15 -10.72 -6.22 -12.88
C GLN A 15 -11.42 -5.78 -11.58
N ARG A 16 -10.67 -5.70 -10.48
CA ARG A 16 -11.20 -5.24 -9.20
C ARG A 16 -11.51 -3.75 -9.15
N VAL A 17 -10.77 -2.90 -9.86
CA VAL A 17 -11.12 -1.48 -10.02
C VAL A 17 -12.45 -1.34 -10.79
N ASP A 18 -12.67 -2.16 -11.83
CA ASP A 18 -13.94 -2.17 -12.54
C ASP A 18 -15.10 -2.71 -11.67
N ASP A 19 -14.84 -3.73 -10.86
CA ASP A 19 -15.81 -4.27 -9.90
C ASP A 19 -16.09 -3.29 -8.76
N PHE A 20 -15.10 -2.52 -8.33
CA PHE A 20 -15.25 -1.46 -7.34
C PHE A 20 -16.14 -0.32 -7.86
N LYS A 21 -16.03 0.08 -9.12
CA LYS A 21 -16.95 1.03 -9.75
C LYS A 21 -18.40 0.53 -9.72
N LYS A 22 -18.61 -0.78 -9.69
CA LYS A 22 -19.94 -1.41 -9.62
C LYS A 22 -20.43 -1.64 -8.20
N ARG A 23 -19.51 -1.79 -7.25
CA ARG A 23 -19.80 -2.03 -5.84
C ARG A 23 -19.13 -0.94 -5.02
N ILE A 24 -19.84 0.10 -4.68
CA ILE A 24 -19.39 1.10 -3.69
C ILE A 24 -19.20 0.35 -2.37
N GLY A 25 -18.04 -0.18 -2.13
CA GLY A 25 -17.75 -0.90 -0.89
C GLY A 25 -16.62 -1.91 -1.00
N ASN A 26 -15.61 -1.64 -0.35
CA ASN A 26 -14.95 -2.40 0.66
C ASN A 26 -13.83 -3.36 0.36
N GLU A 27 -13.45 -3.80 -0.82
CA GLU A 27 -12.48 -4.90 -0.80
C GLU A 27 -11.21 -4.73 -1.66
N TYR A 28 -11.00 -3.66 -2.41
CA TYR A 28 -10.24 -3.93 -3.64
C TYR A 28 -8.98 -3.14 -3.93
N LEU A 29 -8.61 -2.17 -3.13
CA LEU A 29 -7.48 -1.31 -3.48
C LEU A 29 -6.24 -1.54 -2.61
N THR A 30 -6.37 -2.37 -1.60
CA THR A 30 -5.27 -2.80 -0.74
C THR A 30 -4.67 -4.14 -1.16
N LEU A 31 -5.12 -4.71 -2.26
CA LEU A 31 -4.37 -5.80 -2.83
C LEU A 31 -3.05 -5.22 -3.27
N SER A 32 -2.13 -5.41 -2.36
CA SER A 32 -0.74 -5.28 -2.68
C SER A 32 -0.52 -6.01 -3.99
N CYS A 33 0.20 -5.37 -4.88
CA CYS A 33 0.73 -5.97 -6.08
C CYS A 33 1.50 -7.28 -5.82
N ARG A 34 1.65 -7.68 -4.56
CA ARG A 34 2.32 -8.90 -4.09
C ARG A 34 1.64 -10.20 -4.51
N GLU A 35 0.35 -10.16 -4.86
CA GLU A 35 -0.42 -11.37 -5.19
C GLU A 35 -0.74 -11.55 -6.68
N SER A 36 -0.10 -10.78 -7.57
CA SER A 36 -0.29 -11.03 -8.99
C SER A 36 0.46 -12.30 -9.39
N ASN A 37 -0.27 -13.35 -9.70
CA ASN A 37 0.25 -14.59 -10.33
C ASN A 37 0.65 -14.39 -11.81
N ILE A 38 0.83 -13.13 -12.24
CA ILE A 38 1.20 -12.81 -13.61
C ILE A 38 2.71 -12.94 -13.77
N ALA A 39 3.14 -13.70 -14.75
CA ALA A 39 4.56 -13.87 -15.04
C ALA A 39 5.24 -12.51 -15.34
N PRO A 40 6.44 -12.24 -14.80
CA PRO A 40 7.14 -10.97 -15.02
C PRO A 40 7.30 -10.59 -16.50
N ASP A 41 7.56 -11.56 -17.36
CA ASP A 41 7.70 -11.32 -18.80
C ASP A 41 6.41 -10.80 -19.44
N THR A 42 5.26 -11.29 -18.97
CA THR A 42 3.95 -10.80 -19.43
C THR A 42 3.72 -9.35 -19.02
N LEU A 43 4.12 -8.96 -17.82
CA LEU A 43 4.03 -7.58 -17.34
C LEU A 43 4.92 -6.63 -18.15
N VAL A 44 6.13 -7.07 -18.50
CA VAL A 44 7.05 -6.29 -19.35
C VAL A 44 6.47 -6.11 -20.76
N MET A 45 5.82 -7.14 -21.28
CA MET A 45 5.12 -7.04 -22.58
C MET A 45 3.93 -6.06 -22.52
N LEU A 46 3.16 -6.08 -21.43
CA LEU A 46 2.05 -5.16 -21.21
C LEU A 46 2.52 -3.70 -21.11
N ASP A 47 3.60 -3.41 -20.41
CA ASP A 47 4.15 -2.05 -20.35
C ASP A 47 4.52 -1.53 -21.75
N LYS A 48 5.15 -2.38 -22.58
CA LYS A 48 5.46 -2.03 -23.99
C LYS A 48 4.20 -1.80 -24.82
N GLN A 49 3.15 -2.59 -24.61
CA GLN A 49 1.88 -2.42 -25.30
C GLN A 49 1.24 -1.07 -24.94
N TYR A 50 1.21 -0.70 -23.65
CA TYR A 50 0.69 0.59 -23.21
C TYR A 50 1.48 1.78 -23.80
N VAL A 51 2.80 1.64 -23.98
CA VAL A 51 3.60 2.66 -24.68
C VAL A 51 3.11 2.84 -26.14
N GLN A 52 2.80 1.74 -26.82
CA GLN A 52 2.28 1.81 -28.19
C GLN A 52 0.90 2.46 -28.24
N GLU A 53 0.01 2.13 -27.30
CA GLU A 53 -1.32 2.73 -27.21
C GLU A 53 -1.25 4.24 -26.93
N LEU A 54 -0.36 4.67 -26.03
CA LEU A 54 -0.14 6.08 -25.71
C LEU A 54 0.43 6.87 -26.89
N ASN A 55 1.22 6.23 -27.77
CA ASN A 55 1.76 6.86 -28.97
C ASN A 55 0.74 6.92 -30.14
N ALA A 56 -0.26 6.03 -30.12
CA ALA A 56 -1.23 5.91 -31.22
C ALA A 56 -2.47 6.80 -31.03
N SER A 57 -2.78 7.25 -29.81
CA SER A 57 -3.96 8.03 -29.49
C SER A 57 -3.67 9.07 -28.39
N ASN A 58 -4.59 10.04 -28.26
CA ASN A 58 -4.54 10.98 -27.15
C ASN A 58 -4.60 10.20 -25.82
N PRO A 59 -3.65 10.37 -24.90
CA PRO A 59 -3.52 9.50 -23.73
C PRO A 59 -4.77 9.60 -22.83
N ALA A 60 -5.49 8.48 -22.68
CA ALA A 60 -6.52 8.38 -21.67
C ALA A 60 -5.88 8.16 -20.31
N TRP A 61 -6.37 8.83 -19.25
CA TRP A 61 -5.87 8.61 -17.88
C TRP A 61 -5.95 7.14 -17.45
N THR A 62 -6.89 6.38 -18.01
CA THR A 62 -7.06 4.94 -17.72
C THR A 62 -5.88 4.10 -18.22
N VAL A 63 -5.38 4.38 -19.44
CA VAL A 63 -4.19 3.70 -19.99
C VAL A 63 -2.95 4.02 -19.16
N LEU A 64 -2.79 5.30 -18.76
CA LEU A 64 -1.70 5.70 -17.86
C LEU A 64 -1.82 5.01 -16.50
N PHE A 65 -3.04 4.91 -15.95
CA PHE A 65 -3.28 4.19 -14.70
C PHE A 65 -2.85 2.71 -14.80
N GLU A 66 -3.31 2.01 -15.85
CA GLU A 66 -2.98 0.60 -16.08
C GLU A 66 -1.48 0.38 -16.26
N ARG A 67 -0.83 1.28 -17.01
CA ARG A 67 0.62 1.27 -17.16
C ARG A 67 1.35 1.48 -15.85
N ALA A 68 0.94 2.47 -15.06
CA ALA A 68 1.56 2.77 -13.77
C ALA A 68 1.48 1.59 -12.81
N VAL A 69 0.33 0.91 -12.75
CA VAL A 69 0.17 -0.31 -11.98
C VAL A 69 1.13 -1.40 -12.47
N THR A 70 1.19 -1.62 -13.78
CA THR A 70 2.11 -2.61 -14.37
C THR A 70 3.56 -2.32 -14.03
N GLN A 71 3.97 -1.05 -14.10
CA GLN A 71 5.32 -0.60 -13.71
C GLN A 71 5.62 -0.84 -12.22
N SER A 72 4.65 -0.62 -11.32
CA SER A 72 4.81 -0.95 -9.90
C SER A 72 5.04 -2.46 -9.70
N LEU A 73 4.26 -3.30 -10.38
CA LEU A 73 4.39 -4.76 -10.34
C LEU A 73 5.77 -5.27 -10.75
N ILE A 74 6.36 -4.67 -11.78
CA ILE A 74 7.74 -5.00 -12.21
C ILE A 74 8.81 -4.21 -11.44
N LYS A 75 8.44 -3.55 -10.33
CA LYS A 75 9.31 -2.78 -9.44
C LYS A 75 9.99 -1.57 -10.09
N GLN A 76 9.42 -1.04 -11.16
CA GLN A 76 9.84 0.22 -11.77
C GLN A 76 9.15 1.39 -11.07
N TYR A 77 9.35 1.52 -9.76
CA TYR A 77 8.60 2.44 -8.89
C TYR A 77 8.68 3.90 -9.34
N THR A 78 9.87 4.38 -9.71
CA THR A 78 10.07 5.76 -10.18
C THR A 78 9.24 6.05 -11.44
N ASN A 79 9.25 5.11 -12.39
CA ASN A 79 8.45 5.23 -13.61
C ASN A 79 6.95 5.19 -13.29
N SER A 80 6.54 4.28 -12.40
CA SER A 80 5.15 4.16 -11.95
C SER A 80 4.65 5.46 -11.32
N VAL A 81 5.40 6.06 -10.38
CA VAL A 81 5.05 7.34 -9.73
C VAL A 81 4.92 8.47 -10.76
N SER A 82 5.83 8.54 -11.74
CA SER A 82 5.76 9.51 -12.83
C SER A 82 4.52 9.30 -13.71
N THR A 83 4.22 8.05 -14.05
CA THR A 83 3.06 7.71 -14.89
C THR A 83 1.74 7.99 -14.16
N TYR A 84 1.65 7.71 -12.84
CA TYR A 84 0.51 8.16 -12.03
C TYR A 84 0.37 9.67 -12.00
N SER A 85 1.48 10.40 -11.95
CA SER A 85 1.43 11.88 -11.97
C SER A 85 0.82 12.39 -13.26
N SER A 86 1.22 11.84 -14.41
CA SER A 86 0.58 12.16 -15.69
C SER A 86 -0.90 11.77 -15.76
N ALA A 87 -1.28 10.63 -15.16
CA ALA A 87 -2.70 10.26 -15.06
C ALA A 87 -3.51 11.23 -14.19
N ILE A 88 -2.91 11.73 -13.10
CA ILE A 88 -3.52 12.74 -12.21
C ILE A 88 -3.70 14.08 -12.92
N GLU A 89 -2.77 14.50 -13.76
CA GLU A 89 -2.91 15.71 -14.59
C GLU A 89 -4.15 15.63 -15.50
N LEU A 90 -4.43 14.45 -16.04
CA LEU A 90 -5.62 14.23 -16.88
C LEU A 90 -6.92 14.06 -16.08
N ASN A 91 -6.85 13.55 -14.86
CA ASN A 91 -8.03 13.33 -14.02
C ASN A 91 -7.73 13.61 -12.53
N PRO A 92 -7.58 14.88 -12.15
CA PRO A 92 -7.16 15.28 -10.80
C PRO A 92 -8.24 15.05 -9.72
N SER A 93 -9.46 14.71 -10.10
CA SER A 93 -10.58 14.43 -9.18
C SER A 93 -10.72 12.94 -8.84
N ASN A 94 -9.89 12.06 -9.40
CA ASN A 94 -9.97 10.64 -9.14
C ASN A 94 -9.14 10.24 -7.91
N PRO A 95 -9.77 9.84 -6.77
CA PRO A 95 -9.07 9.51 -5.52
C PRO A 95 -8.18 8.26 -5.64
N PHE A 96 -8.51 7.35 -6.57
CA PHE A 96 -7.76 6.10 -6.75
C PHE A 96 -6.36 6.32 -7.34
N LEU A 97 -6.18 7.36 -8.14
CA LEU A 97 -4.86 7.71 -8.68
C LEU A 97 -3.90 8.11 -7.55
N TYR A 98 -4.37 8.91 -6.61
CA TYR A 98 -3.61 9.33 -5.43
C TYR A 98 -3.34 8.15 -4.49
N LEU A 99 -4.35 7.31 -4.22
CA LEU A 99 -4.18 6.12 -3.39
C LEU A 99 -3.08 5.20 -3.95
N ASN A 100 -3.16 4.87 -5.23
CA ASN A 100 -2.19 3.95 -5.84
C ASN A 100 -0.80 4.57 -5.96
N ARG A 101 -0.68 5.89 -6.25
CA ARG A 101 0.61 6.57 -6.22
C ARG A 101 1.23 6.56 -4.83
N SER A 102 0.43 6.78 -3.79
CA SER A 102 0.87 6.66 -2.40
C SER A 102 1.39 5.26 -2.09
N THR A 103 0.64 4.23 -2.46
CA THR A 103 1.06 2.83 -2.25
C THR A 103 2.39 2.53 -2.97
N THR A 104 2.53 2.96 -4.22
CA THR A 104 3.78 2.81 -4.99
C THR A 104 4.96 3.53 -4.33
N ARG A 105 4.74 4.74 -3.79
CA ARG A 105 5.77 5.47 -3.05
C ARG A 105 6.20 4.74 -1.78
N ALA A 106 5.25 4.19 -1.03
CA ALA A 106 5.55 3.40 0.16
C ALA A 106 6.35 2.13 -0.19
N GLU A 107 5.93 1.38 -1.21
CA GLU A 107 6.65 0.20 -1.70
C GLU A 107 8.06 0.53 -2.19
N MET A 108 8.25 1.68 -2.83
CA MET A 108 9.57 2.16 -3.26
C MET A 108 10.47 2.41 -2.04
N ILE A 109 9.95 3.05 -1.00
CA ILE A 109 10.67 3.30 0.25
C ILE A 109 11.06 1.99 0.92
N ASP A 110 10.12 1.05 1.06
CA ASP A 110 10.38 -0.27 1.64
C ASP A 110 11.45 -1.04 0.85
N PHE A 111 11.39 -0.98 -0.48
CA PHE A 111 12.37 -1.60 -1.35
C PHE A 111 13.76 -1.01 -1.16
N ILE A 112 13.90 0.31 -1.17
CA ILE A 112 15.18 1.01 -0.98
C ILE A 112 15.73 0.72 0.42
N SER A 113 14.88 0.76 1.45
CA SER A 113 15.29 0.48 2.83
C SER A 113 15.77 -0.97 3.01
N SER A 114 15.16 -1.91 2.30
CA SER A 114 15.58 -3.33 2.31
C SER A 114 16.97 -3.54 1.69
N ILE A 115 17.29 -2.80 0.64
CA ILE A 115 18.61 -2.82 -0.01
C ILE A 115 19.67 -2.19 0.93
N ASP A 116 19.38 -1.02 1.50
CA ASP A 116 20.29 -0.36 2.42
C ASP A 116 20.59 -1.23 3.66
N ASN A 117 19.59 -1.87 4.23
CA ASN A 117 19.77 -2.77 5.37
C ASN A 117 20.61 -4.00 5.01
N SER A 118 20.46 -4.57 3.83
CA SER A 118 21.28 -5.69 3.36
C SER A 118 22.72 -5.26 3.10
N TYR A 119 22.94 -4.07 2.52
CA TYR A 119 24.26 -3.50 2.29
C TYR A 119 24.99 -3.20 3.61
N GLN A 120 24.30 -2.64 4.61
CA GLN A 120 24.86 -2.40 5.94
C GLN A 120 25.27 -3.69 6.64
N ARG A 121 24.55 -4.79 6.50
CA ARG A 121 24.94 -6.11 7.03
C ARG A 121 26.27 -6.59 6.41
N ILE A 122 26.40 -6.48 5.09
CA ILE A 122 27.61 -6.92 4.37
C ILE A 122 28.82 -6.08 4.78
N THR A 123 28.68 -4.76 4.98
CA THR A 123 29.77 -3.87 5.37
C THR A 123 30.14 -4.00 6.84
N ILE A 124 29.20 -4.28 7.73
CA ILE A 124 29.46 -4.50 9.16
C ILE A 124 30.26 -5.78 9.41
N ASP A 125 30.01 -6.82 8.63
CA ASP A 125 30.75 -8.07 8.75
C ASP A 125 32.20 -7.99 8.22
N SER A 126 32.51 -7.00 7.38
CA SER A 126 33.82 -6.87 6.74
C SER A 126 34.83 -5.98 7.45
N ASP A 127 34.42 -5.04 8.34
CA ASP A 127 35.34 -4.16 9.06
C ASP A 127 34.81 -3.68 10.43
N PRO A 128 35.38 -4.16 11.55
CA PRO A 128 34.98 -3.75 12.91
C PRO A 128 35.20 -2.25 13.20
N ALA A 129 36.11 -1.56 12.50
CA ALA A 129 36.38 -0.13 12.71
C ALA A 129 35.28 0.77 12.13
N ASN A 130 34.53 0.32 11.14
CA ASN A 130 33.41 1.04 10.54
C ASN A 130 32.12 1.01 11.38
N ARG A 131 32.05 0.18 12.43
CA ARG A 131 30.89 0.10 13.32
C ARG A 131 30.60 1.40 14.09
N LEU A 132 31.59 2.25 14.28
CA LEU A 132 31.49 3.46 15.08
C LEU A 132 31.06 4.71 14.28
N ASN A 133 31.17 4.70 12.94
CA ASN A 133 30.92 5.87 12.11
C ASN A 133 29.61 5.86 11.28
N ASN A 134 28.89 4.73 11.24
CA ASN A 134 27.68 4.59 10.40
C ASN A 134 26.37 4.78 11.17
N ASN A 135 26.32 5.75 12.09
CA ASN A 135 25.09 6.10 12.81
C ASN A 135 24.17 7.06 12.01
N SER A 136 24.44 7.30 10.74
CA SER A 136 23.47 7.97 9.86
C SER A 136 22.45 6.96 9.33
N LYS A 137 21.55 6.52 10.21
CA LYS A 137 20.34 5.80 9.81
C LYS A 137 19.60 6.70 8.82
N ARG A 138 19.62 6.35 7.53
CA ARG A 138 18.80 7.08 6.55
C ARG A 138 17.36 6.95 6.98
N THR A 139 16.75 8.06 7.36
CA THR A 139 15.32 8.14 7.64
C THR A 139 14.61 8.35 6.31
N TYR A 140 13.85 7.38 5.90
CA TYR A 140 12.98 7.52 4.73
C TYR A 140 11.69 8.20 5.18
N SER A 141 11.31 9.27 4.48
CA SER A 141 10.06 9.97 4.79
C SER A 141 8.92 9.43 3.93
N TYR A 142 7.78 9.18 4.55
CA TYR A 142 6.53 8.85 3.88
C TYR A 142 5.67 10.10 3.57
N ASP A 143 6.19 11.31 3.76
CA ASP A 143 5.42 12.56 3.67
C ASP A 143 4.69 12.74 2.33
N GLU A 144 5.35 12.43 1.22
CA GLU A 144 4.72 12.52 -0.10
C GLU A 144 3.60 11.48 -0.29
N ALA A 145 3.78 10.28 0.27
CA ALA A 145 2.75 9.24 0.22
C ALA A 145 1.56 9.63 1.10
N VAL A 146 1.79 10.19 2.28
CA VAL A 146 0.75 10.73 3.16
C VAL A 146 0.03 11.91 2.50
N ALA A 147 0.74 12.80 1.80
CA ALA A 147 0.13 13.92 1.07
C ALA A 147 -0.84 13.44 -0.02
N ASP A 148 -0.50 12.37 -0.74
CA ASP A 148 -1.39 11.75 -1.71
C ASP A 148 -2.65 11.20 -1.03
N LEU A 149 -2.52 10.52 0.10
CA LEU A 149 -3.67 10.00 0.85
C LEU A 149 -4.54 11.11 1.44
N ASN A 150 -3.94 12.22 1.88
CA ASN A 150 -4.69 13.43 2.26
C ASN A 150 -5.55 13.94 1.11
N LYS A 151 -5.04 13.90 -0.12
CA LYS A 151 -5.83 14.26 -1.29
C LYS A 151 -6.91 13.24 -1.58
N ALA A 152 -6.62 11.93 -1.46
CA ALA A 152 -7.60 10.87 -1.67
C ALA A 152 -8.79 10.96 -0.71
N VAL A 153 -8.55 11.14 0.61
CA VAL A 153 -9.62 11.27 1.61
C VAL A 153 -10.42 12.55 1.45
N LYS A 154 -9.78 13.64 0.96
CA LYS A 154 -10.48 14.90 0.66
C LYS A 154 -11.42 14.75 -0.54
N LEU A 155 -11.01 13.99 -1.56
CA LEU A 155 -11.81 13.74 -2.76
C LEU A 155 -12.93 12.73 -2.50
N PHE A 156 -12.70 11.76 -1.63
CA PHE A 156 -13.67 10.73 -1.29
C PHE A 156 -13.65 10.44 0.24
N PRO A 157 -14.42 11.21 1.04
CA PRO A 157 -14.40 11.12 2.50
C PRO A 157 -14.90 9.80 3.09
N ASP A 158 -15.64 9.00 2.32
CA ASP A 158 -16.15 7.70 2.76
C ASP A 158 -15.27 6.51 2.29
N PHE A 159 -14.02 6.81 1.95
CA PHE A 159 -13.09 5.82 1.42
C PHE A 159 -12.28 5.16 2.53
N ALA A 160 -12.80 4.10 3.15
CA ALA A 160 -12.19 3.41 4.28
C ALA A 160 -10.72 3.02 4.04
N TYR A 161 -10.37 2.55 2.85
CA TYR A 161 -9.00 2.14 2.51
C TYR A 161 -8.00 3.29 2.47
N ALA A 162 -8.43 4.49 2.09
CA ALA A 162 -7.53 5.64 2.09
C ALA A 162 -7.14 6.04 3.52
N TYR A 163 -8.09 5.99 4.46
CA TYR A 163 -7.80 6.17 5.88
C TYR A 163 -6.90 5.06 6.43
N TYR A 164 -7.21 3.81 6.12
CA TYR A 164 -6.40 2.68 6.54
C TYR A 164 -4.95 2.77 6.05
N ASN A 165 -4.73 3.07 4.78
CA ASN A 165 -3.39 3.22 4.22
C ASN A 165 -2.66 4.42 4.82
N ARG A 166 -3.36 5.55 5.07
CA ARG A 166 -2.77 6.71 5.72
C ARG A 166 -2.38 6.38 7.16
N ALA A 167 -3.23 5.66 7.89
CA ALA A 167 -2.93 5.18 9.23
C ALA A 167 -1.66 4.30 9.27
N ASN A 168 -1.50 3.40 8.29
CA ASN A 168 -0.29 2.58 8.18
C ASN A 168 0.96 3.44 8.04
N LEU A 169 0.95 4.43 7.15
CA LEU A 169 2.11 5.32 6.93
C LEU A 169 2.38 6.22 8.14
N LEU A 170 1.34 6.74 8.79
CA LEU A 170 1.46 7.53 10.03
C LEU A 170 2.05 6.67 11.16
N ALA A 171 1.62 5.43 11.31
CA ALA A 171 2.17 4.50 12.30
C ALA A 171 3.66 4.20 12.04
N LEU A 172 4.04 3.96 10.78
CA LEU A 172 5.43 3.76 10.37
C LEU A 172 6.30 5.01 10.61
N SER A 173 5.70 6.19 10.51
CA SER A 173 6.36 7.49 10.82
C SER A 173 6.38 7.80 12.32
N GLY A 174 5.78 6.97 13.18
CA GLY A 174 5.71 7.17 14.63
C GLY A 174 4.56 8.07 15.09
N SER A 175 3.70 8.56 14.21
CA SER A 175 2.52 9.37 14.51
C SER A 175 1.35 8.48 14.96
N LEU A 176 1.52 7.81 16.11
CA LEU A 176 0.56 6.80 16.59
C LEU A 176 -0.83 7.37 16.91
N PRO A 177 -0.98 8.57 17.52
CA PRO A 177 -2.30 9.14 17.78
C PRO A 177 -3.09 9.40 16.49
N GLU A 178 -2.47 9.98 15.48
CA GLU A 178 -3.10 10.27 14.19
C GLU A 178 -3.44 8.97 13.44
N ALA A 179 -2.57 7.97 13.52
CA ALA A 179 -2.84 6.63 12.96
C ALA A 179 -4.05 5.98 13.64
N PHE A 180 -4.19 6.09 14.95
CA PHE A 180 -5.33 5.57 15.70
C PHE A 180 -6.65 6.20 15.24
N GLU A 181 -6.69 7.52 15.03
CA GLU A 181 -7.87 8.24 14.52
C GLU A 181 -8.27 7.75 13.13
N ASP A 182 -7.29 7.58 12.25
CA ASP A 182 -7.52 7.11 10.89
C ASP A 182 -8.00 5.64 10.85
N TYR A 183 -7.43 4.73 11.65
CA TYR A 183 -7.98 3.38 11.77
C TYR A 183 -9.39 3.38 12.33
N THR A 184 -9.67 4.25 13.29
CA THR A 184 -11.02 4.40 13.85
C THR A 184 -12.00 4.87 12.78
N LYS A 185 -11.60 5.82 11.95
CA LYS A 185 -12.41 6.26 10.80
C LYS A 185 -12.60 5.14 9.78
N ALA A 186 -11.55 4.40 9.43
CA ALA A 186 -11.63 3.26 8.52
C ALA A 186 -12.62 2.19 9.02
N ILE A 187 -12.56 1.85 10.31
CA ILE A 187 -13.49 0.90 10.96
C ILE A 187 -14.92 1.44 10.97
N SER A 188 -15.12 2.74 11.23
CA SER A 188 -16.46 3.33 11.19
C SER A 188 -17.10 3.26 9.82
N LEU A 189 -16.30 3.34 8.76
CA LEU A 189 -16.73 3.23 7.36
C LEU A 189 -16.89 1.77 6.91
N ASN A 190 -16.08 0.87 7.46
CA ASN A 190 -16.14 -0.57 7.20
C ASN A 190 -16.00 -1.36 8.51
N PRO A 191 -17.10 -1.69 9.20
CA PRO A 191 -17.06 -2.46 10.45
C PRO A 191 -16.54 -3.90 10.33
N ALA A 192 -16.34 -4.40 9.12
CA ALA A 192 -15.74 -5.72 8.85
C ALA A 192 -14.26 -5.63 8.44
N PHE A 193 -13.60 -4.49 8.63
CA PHE A 193 -12.21 -4.27 8.23
C PHE A 193 -11.24 -4.88 9.24
N ALA A 194 -11.00 -6.19 9.12
CA ALA A 194 -10.21 -6.98 10.06
C ALA A 194 -8.80 -6.41 10.30
N GLU A 195 -8.11 -6.01 9.22
CA GLU A 195 -6.75 -5.48 9.29
C GLU A 195 -6.71 -4.13 10.02
N ALA A 196 -7.76 -3.32 9.91
CA ALA A 196 -7.84 -2.05 10.63
C ALA A 196 -8.01 -2.27 12.15
N TYR A 197 -8.81 -3.26 12.56
CA TYR A 197 -8.89 -3.68 13.96
C TYR A 197 -7.55 -4.21 14.46
N TYR A 198 -6.91 -5.09 13.69
CA TYR A 198 -5.61 -5.64 14.07
C TYR A 198 -4.57 -4.54 14.31
N ASN A 199 -4.39 -3.64 13.34
CA ASN A 199 -3.40 -2.58 13.42
C ASN A 199 -3.74 -1.56 14.52
N ARG A 200 -5.02 -1.20 14.70
CA ARG A 200 -5.45 -0.33 15.80
C ARG A 200 -5.20 -0.99 17.15
N GLY A 201 -5.47 -2.28 17.29
CA GLY A 201 -5.18 -3.06 18.48
C GLY A 201 -3.69 -3.04 18.82
N ILE A 202 -2.80 -3.24 17.85
CA ILE A 202 -1.35 -3.15 18.05
C ILE A 202 -0.95 -1.74 18.54
N ILE A 203 -1.48 -0.67 17.92
CA ILE A 203 -1.19 0.71 18.37
C ILE A 203 -1.64 0.94 19.81
N GLN A 204 -2.82 0.46 20.19
CA GLN A 204 -3.32 0.58 21.57
C GLN A 204 -2.40 -0.14 22.56
N LEU A 205 -1.89 -1.33 22.20
CA LEU A 205 -0.89 -2.02 23.03
C LEU A 205 0.40 -1.19 23.16
N CYS A 206 0.89 -0.59 22.07
CA CYS A 206 2.05 0.31 22.11
C CYS A 206 1.79 1.54 23.00
N MET A 207 0.56 2.04 23.03
CA MET A 207 0.11 3.15 23.88
C MET A 207 -0.22 2.70 25.33
N LYS A 208 0.02 1.44 25.68
CA LYS A 208 -0.25 0.81 26.98
C LYS A 208 -1.74 0.71 27.35
N ASP A 209 -2.65 0.82 26.38
CA ASP A 209 -4.07 0.52 26.57
C ASP A 209 -4.33 -0.97 26.23
N THR A 210 -3.83 -1.86 27.09
CA THR A 210 -3.86 -3.32 26.87
C THR A 210 -5.29 -3.84 26.76
N ARG A 211 -6.23 -3.27 27.52
CA ARG A 211 -7.63 -3.68 27.49
C ARG A 211 -8.29 -3.43 26.14
N LYS A 212 -8.18 -2.21 25.62
CA LYS A 212 -8.79 -1.87 24.33
C LYS A 212 -8.07 -2.55 23.18
N GLY A 213 -6.72 -2.61 23.23
CA GLY A 213 -5.93 -3.35 22.26
C GLY A 213 -6.32 -4.81 22.17
N GLY A 214 -6.58 -5.44 23.32
CA GLY A 214 -7.05 -6.82 23.39
C GLY A 214 -8.44 -7.01 22.76
N LEU A 215 -9.36 -6.07 22.93
CA LEU A 215 -10.69 -6.13 22.32
C LEU A 215 -10.62 -6.02 20.79
N ASP A 216 -9.81 -5.09 20.28
CA ASP A 216 -9.61 -4.93 18.85
C ASP A 216 -8.93 -6.15 18.22
N LEU A 217 -7.92 -6.72 18.85
CA LEU A 217 -7.27 -7.95 18.38
C LEU A 217 -8.23 -9.15 18.42
N SER A 218 -9.06 -9.27 19.46
CA SER A 218 -10.11 -10.29 19.48
C SER A 218 -11.07 -10.14 18.31
N LYS A 219 -11.48 -8.90 18.02
CA LYS A 219 -12.36 -8.60 16.87
C LYS A 219 -11.70 -8.93 15.53
N ALA A 220 -10.42 -8.60 15.38
CA ALA A 220 -9.64 -8.97 14.18
C ALA A 220 -9.59 -10.50 14.00
N GLY A 221 -9.39 -11.25 15.07
CA GLY A 221 -9.42 -12.71 15.07
C GLY A 221 -10.77 -13.28 14.64
N GLU A 222 -11.87 -12.75 15.19
CA GLU A 222 -13.24 -13.11 14.79
C GLU A 222 -13.50 -12.83 13.29
N LEU A 223 -12.89 -11.78 12.74
CA LEU A 223 -12.99 -11.40 11.34
C LEU A 223 -12.02 -12.14 10.42
N GLY A 224 -11.23 -13.08 10.95
CA GLY A 224 -10.40 -13.99 10.18
C GLY A 224 -8.89 -13.80 10.27
N ILE A 225 -8.38 -12.79 11.01
CA ILE A 225 -6.94 -12.62 11.25
C ILE A 225 -6.53 -13.50 12.43
N THR A 226 -6.17 -14.75 12.16
CA THR A 226 -5.81 -15.72 13.21
C THR A 226 -4.56 -15.34 13.99
N GLU A 227 -3.63 -14.60 13.40
CA GLU A 227 -2.40 -14.07 14.00
C GLU A 227 -2.70 -13.14 15.20
N ALA A 228 -3.88 -12.53 15.22
CA ALA A 228 -4.31 -11.69 16.33
C ALA A 228 -4.37 -12.46 17.67
N TYR A 229 -4.75 -13.74 17.65
CA TYR A 229 -4.78 -14.59 18.83
C TYR A 229 -3.39 -14.90 19.39
N GLU A 230 -2.38 -15.00 18.52
CA GLU A 230 -0.98 -15.18 18.95
C GLU A 230 -0.45 -13.93 19.65
N VAL A 231 -0.83 -12.75 19.18
CA VAL A 231 -0.49 -11.48 19.84
C VAL A 231 -1.16 -11.41 21.21
N LEU A 232 -2.46 -11.70 21.29
CA LEU A 232 -3.20 -11.74 22.57
C LEU A 232 -2.54 -12.66 23.59
N LYS A 233 -2.16 -13.87 23.18
CA LYS A 233 -1.51 -14.86 24.05
C LYS A 233 -0.19 -14.33 24.62
N ARG A 234 0.63 -13.67 23.79
CA ARG A 234 1.90 -13.07 24.24
C ARG A 234 1.67 -11.97 25.29
N TYR A 235 0.70 -11.10 25.05
CA TYR A 235 0.40 -10.00 25.99
C TYR A 235 -0.22 -10.50 27.29
N ALA A 236 -1.11 -11.48 27.24
CA ALA A 236 -1.68 -12.09 28.45
C ALA A 236 -0.62 -12.77 29.34
N SER A 237 0.51 -13.22 28.77
CA SER A 237 1.63 -13.79 29.53
C SER A 237 2.57 -12.74 30.14
N LEU A 238 2.45 -11.47 29.77
CA LEU A 238 3.26 -10.37 30.32
C LEU A 238 2.58 -9.66 31.52
N ASP A 239 1.24 -9.83 31.66
CA ASP A 239 0.45 -9.24 32.74
C ASP A 239 0.33 -10.16 33.96
N ASN A 240 0.97 -11.35 33.96
CA ASN A 240 1.13 -12.29 35.08
C ASN A 240 2.57 -12.29 35.57
#